data_5b95d1d0099773a8f257fdf395d047f2
#
_entry.id   5b95d1d0099773a8f257fdf395d047f2
#
_cell.length_a   1.000
_cell.length_b   1.000
_cell.length_c   1.000
_cell.angle_alpha   90.00
_cell.angle_beta   90.00
_cell.angle_gamma   90.00
#
_symmetry.space_group_name_H-M   'P 1'
#
loop_
_entity.id
_entity.type
_entity.pdbx_description
1 polymer ?
#
loop_
_entity_poly.entity_id
_entity_poly.type
_entity_poly.pdbx_seq_one_letter_code
_entity_poly.pdbx_strand_id
1 'polypeptide(L)'
;GFGEGNILKVINKGFDSVPKILRMTKADFLTVPNFKEKTANKIYPSLQNKIATISLAELMNATNIFGRGMGESRLTAILAEYPDILTMDASSEEKESLVSGIEGFATKTANLFVTRIPQFMEFINETNLQSKLTQSESKVDESHPLFGKKILLTGFRDKALETEIKARGGKISSSAS
;
A
#
# COMPACT_ATOMS: atom_id res chain seq x y z
N GLY A 1 -3.29 18.65 -5.17
CA GLY A 1 -2.93 17.77 -4.08
C GLY A 1 -3.81 17.97 -2.85
N PHE A 2 -3.91 16.93 -2.06
CA PHE A 2 -4.57 16.94 -0.76
C PHE A 2 -3.58 17.48 0.29
N GLY A 3 -3.30 18.80 0.24
CA GLY A 3 -2.43 19.45 1.22
C GLY A 3 -3.09 19.56 2.59
N GLU A 4 -2.28 19.77 3.64
CA GLU A 4 -2.68 19.83 5.04
C GLU A 4 -3.91 20.69 5.30
N GLY A 5 -3.97 21.91 4.74
CA GLY A 5 -5.11 22.82 4.90
C GLY A 5 -6.41 22.28 4.30
N ASN A 6 -6.35 21.44 3.26
CA ASN A 6 -7.53 20.79 2.69
C ASN A 6 -7.96 19.57 3.54
N ILE A 7 -7.00 18.84 4.07
CA ILE A 7 -7.27 17.71 4.99
C ILE A 7 -7.99 18.22 6.24
N LEU A 8 -7.53 19.31 6.85
CA LEU A 8 -8.18 19.91 8.02
C LEU A 8 -9.64 20.31 7.76
N LYS A 9 -9.94 20.86 6.59
CA LYS A 9 -11.33 21.21 6.21
C LYS A 9 -12.21 19.96 6.09
N VAL A 10 -11.68 18.89 5.53
CA VAL A 10 -12.37 17.61 5.39
C VAL A 10 -12.65 17.00 6.76
N ILE A 11 -11.66 16.98 7.65
CA ILE A 11 -11.79 16.50 9.04
C ILE A 11 -12.84 17.31 9.79
N ASN A 12 -12.78 18.65 9.72
CA ASN A 12 -13.73 19.55 10.39
C ASN A 12 -15.16 19.40 9.86
N LYS A 13 -15.34 18.87 8.64
CA LYS A 13 -16.66 18.55 8.09
C LYS A 13 -17.23 17.21 8.60
N GLY A 14 -16.46 16.43 9.36
CA GLY A 14 -16.86 15.14 9.92
C GLY A 14 -16.27 13.91 9.22
N PHE A 15 -15.44 14.11 8.18
CA PHE A 15 -14.66 13.04 7.58
C PHE A 15 -13.31 12.93 8.29
N ASP A 16 -13.34 12.48 9.55
CA ASP A 16 -12.25 12.53 10.53
C ASP A 16 -11.41 11.24 10.60
N SER A 17 -11.66 10.31 9.71
CA SER A 17 -10.89 9.06 9.61
C SER A 17 -10.57 8.70 8.17
N VAL A 18 -9.48 7.93 7.99
CA VAL A 18 -9.08 7.46 6.65
C VAL A 18 -10.20 6.69 5.94
N PRO A 19 -10.92 5.74 6.59
CA PRO A 19 -12.05 5.05 5.95
C PRO A 19 -13.14 6.02 5.48
N LYS A 20 -13.48 7.03 6.27
CA LYS A 20 -14.49 8.04 5.88
C LYS A 20 -14.03 8.84 4.67
N ILE A 21 -12.75 9.25 4.63
CA ILE A 21 -12.18 10.01 3.50
C ILE A 21 -12.15 9.15 2.23
N LEU A 22 -11.75 7.88 2.34
CA LEU A 22 -11.68 6.98 1.18
C LEU A 22 -13.05 6.68 0.57
N ARG A 23 -14.13 6.76 1.36
CA ARG A 23 -15.52 6.57 0.90
C ARG A 23 -16.19 7.85 0.42
N MET A 24 -15.55 9.02 0.54
CA MET A 24 -16.13 10.28 0.07
C MET A 24 -16.48 10.20 -1.41
N THR A 25 -17.70 10.62 -1.72
CA THR A 25 -18.14 10.86 -3.10
C THR A 25 -17.76 12.26 -3.56
N LYS A 26 -17.90 12.54 -4.86
CA LYS A 26 -17.70 13.89 -5.38
C LYS A 26 -18.66 14.89 -4.72
N ALA A 27 -19.89 14.49 -4.43
CA ALA A 27 -20.88 15.30 -3.74
C ALA A 27 -20.44 15.67 -2.32
N ASP A 28 -19.83 14.71 -1.59
CA ASP A 28 -19.31 14.96 -0.24
C ASP A 28 -18.21 16.02 -0.26
N PHE A 29 -17.30 15.96 -1.25
CA PHE A 29 -16.28 17.00 -1.40
C PHE A 29 -16.86 18.40 -1.62
N LEU A 30 -18.01 18.52 -2.29
CA LEU A 30 -18.68 19.80 -2.50
C LEU A 30 -19.33 20.36 -1.22
N THR A 31 -19.55 19.53 -0.19
CA THR A 31 -20.03 19.99 1.12
C THR A 31 -18.93 20.60 1.99
N VAL A 32 -17.66 20.39 1.64
CA VAL A 32 -16.51 20.89 2.41
C VAL A 32 -16.34 22.38 2.16
N PRO A 33 -16.18 23.22 3.19
CA PRO A 33 -16.02 24.66 3.04
C PRO A 33 -14.88 25.03 2.07
N ASN A 34 -15.18 25.93 1.13
CA ASN A 34 -14.28 26.43 0.09
C ASN A 34 -13.87 25.39 -0.98
N PHE A 35 -14.47 24.20 -0.99
CA PHE A 35 -14.31 23.26 -2.09
C PHE A 35 -15.39 23.59 -3.14
N LYS A 36 -14.93 24.01 -4.31
CA LYS A 36 -15.78 24.23 -5.48
C LYS A 36 -15.63 23.07 -6.45
N GLU A 37 -16.46 22.99 -7.48
CA GLU A 37 -16.40 21.94 -8.50
C GLU A 37 -14.98 21.70 -9.05
N LYS A 38 -14.22 22.76 -9.32
CA LYS A 38 -12.84 22.65 -9.80
C LYS A 38 -11.96 21.85 -8.84
N THR A 39 -12.12 22.06 -7.53
CA THR A 39 -11.36 21.36 -6.49
C THR A 39 -11.83 19.91 -6.37
N ALA A 40 -13.14 19.67 -6.30
CA ALA A 40 -13.71 18.34 -6.23
C ALA A 40 -13.36 17.51 -7.48
N ASN A 41 -13.44 18.08 -8.67
CA ASN A 41 -13.06 17.45 -9.94
C ASN A 41 -11.57 17.09 -10.03
N LYS A 42 -10.71 17.76 -9.27
CA LYS A 42 -9.28 17.44 -9.20
C LYS A 42 -8.98 16.39 -8.14
N ILE A 43 -9.58 16.52 -6.95
CA ILE A 43 -9.25 15.67 -5.79
C ILE A 43 -9.88 14.29 -5.94
N TYR A 44 -11.16 14.21 -6.26
CA TYR A 44 -11.88 12.94 -6.32
C TYR A 44 -11.28 11.93 -7.31
N PRO A 45 -11.04 12.28 -8.60
CA PRO A 45 -10.38 11.35 -9.51
C PRO A 45 -8.96 10.98 -9.10
N SER A 46 -8.20 11.92 -8.52
CA SER A 46 -6.86 11.65 -8.01
C SER A 46 -6.86 10.64 -6.86
N LEU A 47 -7.83 10.76 -5.95
CA LEU A 47 -8.03 9.81 -4.85
C LEU A 47 -8.42 8.43 -5.39
N GLN A 48 -9.39 8.35 -6.29
CA GLN A 48 -9.84 7.10 -6.90
C GLN A 48 -8.71 6.40 -7.66
N ASN A 49 -7.94 7.15 -8.43
CA ASN A 49 -6.79 6.60 -9.15
C ASN A 49 -5.71 6.07 -8.17
N LYS A 50 -5.42 6.80 -7.09
CA LYS A 50 -4.45 6.33 -6.09
C LYS A 50 -4.96 5.06 -5.40
N ILE A 51 -6.23 4.98 -5.04
CA ILE A 51 -6.84 3.76 -4.47
C ILE A 51 -6.74 2.60 -5.46
N ALA A 52 -7.01 2.83 -6.74
CA ALA A 52 -6.94 1.80 -7.77
C ALA A 52 -5.52 1.25 -7.96
N THR A 53 -4.51 2.12 -7.92
CA THR A 53 -3.12 1.80 -8.27
C THR A 53 -2.23 1.48 -7.07
N ILE A 54 -2.64 1.79 -5.83
CA ILE A 54 -1.84 1.52 -4.63
C ILE A 54 -1.67 0.01 -4.43
N SER A 55 -0.43 -0.42 -4.18
CA SER A 55 -0.14 -1.80 -3.82
C SER A 55 -0.62 -2.12 -2.39
N LEU A 56 -0.74 -3.41 -2.05
CA LEU A 56 -1.12 -3.82 -0.70
C LEU A 56 -0.10 -3.34 0.34
N ALA A 57 1.20 -3.47 0.07
CA ALA A 57 2.27 -3.00 0.96
C ALA A 57 2.22 -1.48 1.17
N GLU A 58 2.04 -0.71 0.09
CA GLU A 58 1.86 0.75 0.19
C GLU A 58 0.61 1.11 1.00
N LEU A 59 -0.51 0.41 0.80
CA LEU A 59 -1.74 0.64 1.54
C LEU A 59 -1.54 0.35 3.03
N MET A 60 -0.93 -0.78 3.38
CA MET A 60 -0.59 -1.14 4.76
C MET A 60 0.28 -0.07 5.43
N ASN A 61 1.32 0.40 4.72
CA ASN A 61 2.19 1.47 5.21
C ASN A 61 1.44 2.79 5.38
N ALA A 62 0.60 3.16 4.43
CA ALA A 62 -0.17 4.41 4.46
C ALA A 62 -1.17 4.49 5.62
N THR A 63 -1.71 3.35 6.08
CA THR A 63 -2.61 3.30 7.25
C THR A 63 -1.88 3.53 8.57
N ASN A 64 -0.57 3.30 8.61
CA ASN A 64 0.26 3.30 9.83
C ASN A 64 -0.26 2.35 10.94
N ILE A 65 -1.13 1.41 10.61
CA ILE A 65 -1.70 0.44 11.57
C ILE A 65 -0.60 -0.44 12.16
N PHE A 66 0.35 -0.87 11.34
CA PHE A 66 1.45 -1.75 11.75
C PHE A 66 2.54 -1.01 12.57
N GLY A 67 2.47 0.32 12.67
CA GLY A 67 3.28 1.12 13.56
C GLY A 67 4.73 1.34 13.11
N ARG A 68 5.50 1.96 14.00
CA ARG A 68 6.91 2.30 13.73
C ARG A 68 7.74 1.04 13.52
N GLY A 69 8.64 1.09 12.53
CA GLY A 69 9.52 -0.02 12.19
C GLY A 69 8.94 -1.00 11.17
N MET A 70 7.66 -0.85 10.79
CA MET A 70 6.99 -1.62 9.73
C MET A 70 6.72 -0.75 8.50
N GLY A 71 7.79 -0.17 7.95
CA GLY A 71 7.70 0.61 6.71
C GLY A 71 7.46 -0.27 5.48
N GLU A 72 7.17 0.38 4.35
CA GLU A 72 6.80 -0.27 3.09
C GLU A 72 7.75 -1.40 2.68
N SER A 73 9.07 -1.20 2.79
CA SER A 73 10.06 -2.24 2.42
C SER A 73 9.90 -3.53 3.23
N ARG A 74 9.62 -3.44 4.54
CA ARG A 74 9.39 -4.60 5.38
C ARG A 74 8.07 -5.28 5.07
N LEU A 75 7.01 -4.50 4.86
CA LEU A 75 5.71 -5.03 4.46
C LEU A 75 5.79 -5.73 3.11
N THR A 76 6.53 -5.16 2.16
CA THR A 76 6.81 -5.80 0.85
C THR A 76 7.57 -7.12 1.03
N ALA A 77 8.58 -7.17 1.91
CA ALA A 77 9.31 -8.39 2.16
C ALA A 77 8.44 -9.51 2.75
N ILE A 78 7.54 -9.17 3.70
CA ILE A 78 6.58 -10.16 4.25
C ILE A 78 5.65 -10.68 3.15
N LEU A 79 5.06 -9.79 2.35
CA LEU A 79 4.12 -10.17 1.29
C LEU A 79 4.78 -10.91 0.13
N ALA A 80 6.09 -10.69 -0.11
CA ALA A 80 6.85 -11.44 -1.10
C ALA A 80 7.06 -12.91 -0.68
N GLU A 81 7.35 -13.15 0.60
CA GLU A 81 7.51 -14.50 1.14
C GLU A 81 6.16 -15.19 1.41
N TYR A 82 5.21 -14.45 1.95
CA TYR A 82 3.88 -14.94 2.35
C TYR A 82 2.77 -14.02 1.81
N PRO A 83 2.39 -14.14 0.53
CA PRO A 83 1.40 -13.26 -0.12
C PRO A 83 0.02 -13.27 0.54
N ASP A 84 -0.33 -14.39 1.16
CA ASP A 84 -1.62 -14.63 1.82
C ASP A 84 -1.58 -14.52 3.35
N ILE A 85 -0.48 -14.04 3.95
CA ILE A 85 -0.27 -13.96 5.40
C ILE A 85 -1.43 -13.29 6.16
N LEU A 86 -2.11 -12.35 5.52
CA LEU A 86 -3.24 -11.64 6.12
C LEU A 86 -4.50 -12.50 6.21
N THR A 87 -4.69 -13.42 5.27
CA THR A 87 -5.92 -14.20 5.09
C THR A 87 -5.73 -15.69 5.32
N MET A 88 -4.49 -16.18 5.40
CA MET A 88 -4.23 -17.60 5.62
C MET A 88 -4.86 -18.10 6.93
N ASP A 89 -5.37 -19.32 6.90
CA ASP A 89 -5.91 -20.02 8.06
C ASP A 89 -4.78 -20.63 8.89
N ALA A 90 -4.13 -19.77 9.69
CA ALA A 90 -3.04 -20.13 10.58
C ALA A 90 -3.16 -19.35 11.90
N SER A 91 -2.69 -19.95 12.99
CA SER A 91 -2.69 -19.31 14.31
C SER A 91 -1.77 -18.07 14.32
N SER A 92 -1.93 -17.21 15.32
CA SER A 92 -1.06 -16.05 15.49
C SER A 92 0.40 -16.47 15.71
N GLU A 93 0.62 -17.54 16.46
CA GLU A 93 1.94 -18.10 16.75
C GLU A 93 2.62 -18.64 15.48
N GLU A 94 1.84 -19.32 14.63
CA GLU A 94 2.33 -19.80 13.34
C GLU A 94 2.72 -18.64 12.42
N LYS A 95 1.85 -17.63 12.29
CA LYS A 95 2.15 -16.42 11.51
C LYS A 95 3.38 -15.68 12.05
N GLU A 96 3.51 -15.58 13.38
CA GLU A 96 4.68 -14.98 14.02
C GLU A 96 5.96 -15.76 13.72
N SER A 97 5.90 -17.09 13.76
CA SER A 97 7.02 -17.97 13.40
C SER A 97 7.45 -17.76 11.95
N LEU A 98 6.50 -17.72 11.01
CA LEU A 98 6.75 -17.47 9.60
C LEU A 98 7.44 -16.11 9.37
N VAL A 99 6.89 -15.04 9.94
CA VAL A 99 7.42 -13.68 9.77
C VAL A 99 8.79 -13.53 10.45
N SER A 100 9.01 -14.13 11.62
CA SER A 100 10.31 -14.09 12.31
C SER A 100 11.40 -14.88 11.58
N GLY A 101 11.03 -15.82 10.71
CA GLY A 101 11.94 -16.56 9.82
C GLY A 101 12.49 -15.74 8.67
N ILE A 102 11.87 -14.59 8.35
CA ILE A 102 12.34 -13.69 7.28
C ILE A 102 13.58 -12.94 7.76
N GLU A 103 14.60 -12.86 6.93
CA GLU A 103 15.82 -12.12 7.25
C GLU A 103 15.53 -10.65 7.63
N GLY A 104 16.08 -10.21 8.76
CA GLY A 104 15.88 -8.87 9.29
C GLY A 104 14.63 -8.67 10.16
N PHE A 105 13.85 -9.75 10.42
CA PHE A 105 12.71 -9.72 11.31
C PHE A 105 13.02 -10.39 12.64
N ALA A 106 13.02 -9.60 13.71
CA ALA A 106 13.08 -10.14 15.08
C ALA A 106 11.66 -10.53 15.56
N THR A 107 11.58 -11.42 16.54
CA THR A 107 10.33 -11.90 17.13
C THR A 107 9.40 -10.74 17.56
N LYS A 108 9.94 -9.68 18.15
CA LYS A 108 9.14 -8.48 18.52
C LYS A 108 8.48 -7.81 17.31
N THR A 109 9.18 -7.77 16.17
CA THR A 109 8.65 -7.17 14.94
C THR A 109 7.58 -8.07 14.31
N ALA A 110 7.81 -9.38 14.31
CA ALA A 110 6.85 -10.37 13.85
C ALA A 110 5.56 -10.34 14.70
N ASN A 111 5.69 -10.34 16.02
CA ASN A 111 4.56 -10.23 16.94
C ASN A 111 3.76 -8.93 16.72
N LEU A 112 4.45 -7.77 16.61
CA LEU A 112 3.79 -6.51 16.30
C LEU A 112 2.98 -6.58 15.00
N PHE A 113 3.55 -7.16 13.95
CA PHE A 113 2.87 -7.32 12.67
C PHE A 113 1.60 -8.18 12.83
N VAL A 114 1.73 -9.37 13.40
CA VAL A 114 0.63 -10.33 13.51
C VAL A 114 -0.51 -9.79 14.38
N THR A 115 -0.20 -9.17 15.51
CA THR A 115 -1.21 -8.57 16.39
C THR A 115 -1.99 -7.42 15.76
N ARG A 116 -1.48 -6.81 14.70
CA ARG A 116 -2.14 -5.71 13.97
C ARG A 116 -2.93 -6.18 12.76
N ILE A 117 -2.80 -7.44 12.35
CA ILE A 117 -3.58 -8.00 11.23
C ILE A 117 -5.09 -7.80 11.42
N PRO A 118 -5.72 -8.12 12.56
CA PRO A 118 -7.16 -7.95 12.73
C PRO A 118 -7.61 -6.50 12.51
N GLN A 119 -6.87 -5.53 13.04
CA GLN A 119 -7.17 -4.10 12.86
C GLN A 119 -7.06 -3.66 11.39
N PHE A 120 -6.09 -4.20 10.66
CA PHE A 120 -5.97 -3.93 9.23
C PHE A 120 -7.09 -4.59 8.42
N MET A 121 -7.50 -5.79 8.77
CA MET A 121 -8.63 -6.48 8.13
C MET A 121 -9.95 -5.74 8.36
N GLU A 122 -10.16 -5.17 9.56
CA GLU A 122 -11.30 -4.29 9.83
C GLU A 122 -11.26 -3.05 8.92
N PHE A 123 -10.12 -2.38 8.81
CA PHE A 123 -9.92 -1.26 7.88
C PHE A 123 -10.26 -1.64 6.43
N ILE A 124 -9.80 -2.79 5.95
CA ILE A 124 -10.08 -3.31 4.60
C ILE A 124 -11.60 -3.50 4.40
N ASN A 125 -12.28 -4.06 5.40
CA ASN A 125 -13.73 -4.28 5.34
C ASN A 125 -14.51 -2.95 5.35
N GLU A 126 -14.13 -2.01 6.20
CA GLU A 126 -14.75 -0.68 6.27
C GLU A 126 -14.57 0.13 4.99
N THR A 127 -13.48 -0.06 4.27
CA THR A 127 -13.16 0.68 3.04
C THR A 127 -13.57 -0.05 1.76
N ASN A 128 -14.09 -1.28 1.86
CA ASN A 128 -14.42 -2.16 0.72
C ASN A 128 -13.22 -2.41 -0.21
N LEU A 129 -12.02 -2.56 0.37
CA LEU A 129 -10.77 -2.78 -0.38
C LEU A 129 -10.32 -4.25 -0.37
N GLN A 130 -11.25 -5.20 -0.19
CA GLN A 130 -10.94 -6.65 -0.17
C GLN A 130 -10.23 -7.13 -1.44
N SER A 131 -10.50 -6.50 -2.58
CA SER A 131 -9.80 -6.80 -3.83
C SER A 131 -8.28 -6.60 -3.76
N LYS A 132 -7.81 -5.77 -2.83
CA LYS A 132 -6.37 -5.57 -2.60
C LYS A 132 -5.70 -6.77 -1.93
N LEU A 133 -6.45 -7.57 -1.16
CA LEU A 133 -5.93 -8.79 -0.52
C LEU A 133 -5.67 -9.90 -1.54
N THR A 134 -6.42 -9.94 -2.64
CA THR A 134 -6.29 -10.94 -3.70
C THR A 134 -5.37 -10.49 -4.83
N GLN A 135 -4.98 -9.22 -4.85
CA GLN A 135 -3.87 -8.73 -5.65
C GLN A 135 -2.54 -9.12 -4.97
N SER A 136 -2.33 -10.44 -4.76
CA SER A 136 -0.96 -10.93 -4.76
C SER A 136 -0.35 -10.40 -6.06
N GLU A 137 0.77 -9.71 -5.95
CA GLU A 137 1.54 -9.29 -7.12
C GLU A 137 1.47 -10.44 -8.11
N SER A 138 0.95 -10.17 -9.30
CA SER A 138 0.85 -11.15 -10.39
C SER A 138 2.14 -11.92 -10.36
N LYS A 139 2.08 -13.27 -10.23
CA LYS A 139 3.26 -14.13 -10.27
C LYS A 139 4.12 -13.58 -11.37
N VAL A 140 5.25 -13.00 -11.00
CA VAL A 140 6.15 -12.39 -11.98
C VAL A 140 6.45 -13.52 -12.94
N ASP A 141 6.14 -13.33 -14.21
CA ASP A 141 6.37 -14.34 -15.23
C ASP A 141 7.88 -14.60 -15.26
N GLU A 142 8.29 -15.69 -14.61
CA GLU A 142 9.70 -16.09 -14.54
C GLU A 142 10.30 -16.35 -15.91
N SER A 143 9.45 -16.59 -16.92
CA SER A 143 9.85 -16.74 -18.33
C SER A 143 10.11 -15.39 -19.02
N HIS A 144 9.72 -14.26 -18.38
CA HIS A 144 9.88 -12.94 -18.99
C HIS A 144 11.37 -12.57 -19.09
N PRO A 145 11.84 -12.02 -20.25
CA PRO A 145 13.25 -11.68 -20.46
C PRO A 145 13.88 -10.74 -19.44
N LEU A 146 13.05 -9.97 -18.72
CA LEU A 146 13.49 -9.05 -17.66
C LEU A 146 13.57 -9.70 -16.27
N PHE A 147 13.06 -10.93 -16.11
CA PHE A 147 13.08 -11.61 -14.81
C PHE A 147 14.52 -11.80 -14.30
N GLY A 148 14.77 -11.39 -13.06
CA GLY A 148 16.08 -11.47 -12.44
C GLY A 148 17.16 -10.54 -13.02
N LYS A 149 16.89 -9.78 -14.10
CA LYS A 149 17.85 -8.87 -14.69
C LYS A 149 18.02 -7.60 -13.87
N LYS A 150 19.26 -7.18 -13.65
CA LYS A 150 19.58 -5.86 -13.10
C LYS A 150 19.62 -4.85 -14.24
N ILE A 151 18.80 -3.81 -14.13
CA ILE A 151 18.65 -2.77 -15.15
C ILE A 151 19.09 -1.45 -14.55
N LEU A 152 20.02 -0.79 -15.21
CA LEU A 152 20.50 0.54 -14.85
C LEU A 152 19.88 1.56 -15.83
N LEU A 153 19.09 2.49 -15.29
CA LEU A 153 18.57 3.61 -16.07
C LEU A 153 19.55 4.78 -15.95
N THR A 154 20.18 5.13 -17.08
CA THR A 154 21.15 6.24 -17.14
C THR A 154 20.59 7.41 -17.95
N GLY A 155 20.74 8.62 -17.42
CA GLY A 155 20.39 9.84 -18.14
C GLY A 155 18.94 10.29 -18.03
N PHE A 156 18.03 9.47 -17.46
CA PHE A 156 16.64 9.84 -17.20
C PHE A 156 16.06 9.06 -16.02
N ARG A 157 14.98 9.60 -15.43
CA ARG A 157 14.17 8.90 -14.42
C ARG A 157 12.74 8.85 -14.91
N ASP A 158 12.25 7.65 -15.13
CA ASP A 158 10.86 7.38 -15.49
C ASP A 158 10.26 6.37 -14.50
N LYS A 159 9.41 6.89 -13.61
CA LYS A 159 8.77 6.07 -12.57
C LYS A 159 7.81 5.03 -13.16
N ALA A 160 7.20 5.30 -14.32
CA ALA A 160 6.32 4.34 -14.97
C ALA A 160 7.13 3.15 -15.50
N LEU A 161 8.24 3.43 -16.16
CA LEU A 161 9.17 2.41 -16.66
C LEU A 161 9.80 1.61 -15.50
N GLU A 162 10.21 2.28 -14.42
CA GLU A 162 10.71 1.60 -13.22
C GLU A 162 9.70 0.64 -12.62
N THR A 163 8.43 1.05 -12.57
CA THR A 163 7.32 0.22 -12.07
C THR A 163 7.09 -0.98 -12.99
N GLU A 164 7.12 -0.78 -14.30
CA GLU A 164 6.92 -1.86 -15.28
C GLU A 164 8.06 -2.87 -15.26
N ILE A 165 9.31 -2.41 -15.14
CA ILE A 165 10.48 -3.29 -15.00
C ILE A 165 10.34 -4.16 -13.76
N LYS A 166 9.98 -3.58 -12.62
CA LYS A 166 9.76 -4.32 -11.36
C LYS A 166 8.59 -5.30 -11.47
N ALA A 167 7.47 -4.90 -12.08
CA ALA A 167 6.31 -5.77 -12.30
C ALA A 167 6.64 -6.99 -13.16
N ARG A 168 7.66 -6.89 -14.01
CA ARG A 168 8.17 -7.99 -14.85
C ARG A 168 9.38 -8.72 -14.24
N GLY A 169 9.64 -8.53 -12.92
CA GLY A 169 10.70 -9.22 -12.19
C GLY A 169 12.11 -8.68 -12.41
N GLY A 170 12.26 -7.56 -13.08
CA GLY A 170 13.53 -6.86 -13.20
C GLY A 170 13.89 -6.08 -11.92
N LYS A 171 15.19 -5.91 -11.67
CA LYS A 171 15.71 -5.12 -10.54
C LYS A 171 16.35 -3.83 -11.07
N ILE A 172 15.98 -2.68 -10.49
CA ILE A 172 16.63 -1.41 -10.81
C ILE A 172 17.92 -1.29 -10.01
N SER A 173 19.03 -1.04 -10.70
CA SER A 173 20.33 -0.76 -10.06
C SER A 173 20.60 0.73 -10.05
N SER A 174 21.23 1.22 -9.00
CA SER A 174 21.70 2.61 -8.89
C SER A 174 23.15 2.79 -9.39
N SER A 175 23.86 1.70 -9.64
CA SER A 175 25.24 1.68 -10.11
C SER A 175 25.48 0.52 -11.06
N ALA A 176 26.35 0.75 -12.04
CA ALA A 176 26.91 -0.34 -12.83
C ALA A 176 27.96 -1.06 -11.97
N SER A 177 27.79 -2.36 -11.78
CA SER A 177 28.76 -3.27 -11.15
C SER A 177 29.28 -4.25 -12.18
#